data_23568d3617cea18f9f0fd4ff46d91ee3
#
_entry.id   23568d3617cea18f9f0fd4ff46d91ee3
#
_cell.length_a   1.000
_cell.length_b   1.000
_cell.length_c   1.000
_cell.angle_alpha   90.00
_cell.angle_beta   90.00
_cell.angle_gamma   90.00
#
_symmetry.space_group_name_H-M   'P 1'
#
loop_
_entity.id
_entity.type
_entity.pdbx_description
1 polymer ?
#
loop_
_entity_poly.entity_id
_entity_poly.type
_entity_poly.pdbx_seq_one_letter_code
_entity_poly.pdbx_strand_id
1 'polypeptide(L)'
;MCRKSPSVNYVYKKIRTTKKSVLYEELEDSPLSVHDFAFICDVIAGLTIMELSDKFHKTPSRISQWKREVCEKIHQFDLANMSTR
;
A
#
# COMPACT_ATOMS: atom_id res chain seq x y z
N MET A 1 -4.34 8.92 20.88
CA MET A 1 -4.10 7.51 20.62
C MET A 1 -4.05 7.23 19.12
N CYS A 2 -2.97 6.68 18.65
CA CYS A 2 -2.84 6.35 17.23
C CYS A 2 -3.52 5.03 16.91
N ARG A 3 -4.48 5.09 16.04
CA ARG A 3 -5.11 3.89 15.52
C ARG A 3 -4.65 3.67 14.10
N LYS A 4 -4.23 2.45 13.82
CA LYS A 4 -3.91 2.10 12.45
C LYS A 4 -5.20 1.98 11.66
N SER A 5 -5.19 2.49 10.45
CA SER A 5 -6.31 2.35 9.55
C SER A 5 -6.58 0.86 9.29
N PRO A 6 -7.85 0.43 9.24
CA PRO A 6 -8.15 -0.96 8.87
C PRO A 6 -7.56 -1.35 7.52
N SER A 7 -7.51 -0.41 6.58
CA SER A 7 -6.93 -0.67 5.27
C SER A 7 -5.44 -0.88 5.34
N VAL A 8 -4.73 -0.12 6.18
CA VAL A 8 -3.28 -0.31 6.38
C VAL A 8 -3.01 -1.67 6.99
N ASN A 9 -3.77 -2.05 8.02
CA ASN A 9 -3.62 -3.37 8.64
C ASN A 9 -3.89 -4.49 7.65
N TYR A 10 -4.91 -4.35 6.83
CA TYR A 10 -5.25 -5.32 5.79
C TYR A 10 -4.10 -5.53 4.82
N VAL A 11 -3.54 -4.42 4.33
CA VAL A 11 -2.45 -4.48 3.35
C VAL A 11 -1.19 -5.10 3.96
N TYR A 12 -0.82 -4.74 5.18
CA TYR A 12 0.33 -5.34 5.84
C TYR A 12 0.16 -6.84 6.06
N LYS A 13 -1.02 -7.26 6.44
CA LYS A 13 -1.31 -8.68 6.58
C LYS A 13 -1.18 -9.39 5.24
N LYS A 14 -1.70 -8.79 4.19
CA LYS A 14 -1.61 -9.32 2.83
C LYS A 14 -0.15 -9.45 2.40
N ILE A 15 0.67 -8.44 2.68
CA ILE A 15 2.10 -8.47 2.35
C ILE A 15 2.79 -9.64 3.04
N ARG A 16 2.45 -9.91 4.29
CA ARG A 16 3.08 -11.00 5.04
C ARG A 16 2.62 -12.38 4.62
N THR A 17 1.39 -12.50 4.13
CA THR A 17 0.79 -13.81 3.84
C THR A 17 0.77 -14.18 2.37
N THR A 18 1.13 -13.27 1.48
CA THR A 18 1.10 -13.50 0.04
C THR A 18 2.51 -13.53 -0.51
N LYS A 19 2.79 -14.42 -1.45
CA LYS A 19 4.08 -14.44 -2.13
C LYS A 19 4.27 -13.13 -2.89
N LYS A 20 5.50 -12.61 -2.89
CA LYS A 20 5.79 -11.32 -3.51
C LYS A 20 5.43 -11.29 -4.99
N SER A 21 5.70 -12.36 -5.73
CA SER A 21 5.36 -12.40 -7.15
C SER A 21 3.86 -12.27 -7.38
N VAL A 22 3.06 -12.99 -6.59
CA VAL A 22 1.60 -12.92 -6.68
C VAL A 22 1.12 -11.53 -6.26
N LEU A 23 1.72 -10.98 -5.22
CA LEU A 23 1.36 -9.65 -4.71
C LEU A 23 1.59 -8.58 -5.78
N TYR A 24 2.73 -8.61 -6.46
CA TYR A 24 3.03 -7.65 -7.52
C TYR A 24 2.07 -7.77 -8.69
N GLU A 25 1.69 -9.00 -9.07
CA GLU A 25 0.70 -9.20 -10.12
C GLU A 25 -0.65 -8.59 -9.76
N GLU A 26 -1.09 -8.80 -8.51
CA GLU A 26 -2.35 -8.21 -8.04
C GLU A 26 -2.29 -6.69 -8.03
N LEU A 27 -1.16 -6.12 -7.65
CA LEU A 27 -1.00 -4.68 -7.61
C LEU A 27 -0.99 -4.07 -9.02
N GLU A 28 -0.45 -4.77 -10.00
CA GLU A 28 -0.47 -4.31 -11.39
C GLU A 28 -1.90 -4.20 -11.91
N ASP A 29 -2.78 -5.07 -11.46
CA ASP A 29 -4.19 -5.06 -11.87
C ASP A 29 -5.02 -4.06 -11.09
N SER A 30 -4.47 -3.49 -10.01
CA SER A 30 -5.20 -2.56 -9.17
C SER A 30 -5.24 -1.16 -9.77
N PRO A 31 -6.18 -0.29 -9.34
CA PRO A 31 -6.31 1.07 -9.90
C PRO A 31 -5.30 2.04 -9.31
N LEU A 32 -4.05 1.64 -9.20
CA LEU A 32 -2.99 2.48 -8.67
C LEU A 32 -2.29 3.22 -9.81
N SER A 33 -1.98 4.51 -9.58
CA SER A 33 -1.18 5.25 -10.53
C SER A 33 0.27 4.74 -10.49
N VAL A 34 1.07 5.17 -11.48
CA VAL A 34 2.48 4.78 -11.54
C VAL A 34 3.20 5.17 -10.23
N HIS A 35 2.91 6.37 -9.72
CA HIS A 35 3.52 6.83 -8.47
C HIS A 35 3.08 6.01 -7.27
N ASP A 36 1.78 5.69 -7.20
CA ASP A 36 1.24 4.86 -6.11
C ASP A 36 1.84 3.46 -6.15
N PHE A 37 1.96 2.89 -7.34
CA PHE A 37 2.54 1.56 -7.50
C PHE A 37 4.00 1.54 -7.05
N ALA A 38 4.79 2.52 -7.48
CA ALA A 38 6.19 2.64 -7.07
C ALA A 38 6.29 2.78 -5.54
N PHE A 39 5.41 3.58 -4.95
CA PHE A 39 5.39 3.81 -3.51
C PHE A 39 5.12 2.50 -2.75
N ILE A 40 4.09 1.76 -3.14
CA ILE A 40 3.72 0.54 -2.43
C ILE A 40 4.79 -0.54 -2.61
N CYS A 41 5.46 -0.59 -3.76
CA CYS A 41 6.57 -1.51 -3.97
C CYS A 41 7.69 -1.24 -2.96
N ASP A 42 7.99 0.03 -2.69
CA ASP A 42 9.00 0.39 -1.69
C ASP A 42 8.54 0.02 -0.27
N VAL A 43 7.25 0.18 0.02
CA VAL A 43 6.69 -0.25 1.31
C VAL A 43 6.85 -1.76 1.49
N ILE A 44 6.58 -2.52 0.45
CA ILE A 44 6.74 -3.97 0.47
C ILE A 44 8.21 -4.36 0.67
N ALA A 45 9.11 -3.58 0.08
CA ALA A 45 10.56 -3.82 0.24
C ALA A 45 11.05 -3.52 1.65
N GLY A 46 10.24 -2.86 2.47
CA GLY A 46 10.56 -2.63 3.87
C GLY A 46 11.13 -1.26 4.18
N LEU A 47 11.01 -0.31 3.28
CA LEU A 47 11.49 1.05 3.53
C LEU A 47 10.71 1.71 4.68
N THR A 48 11.41 2.43 5.54
CA THR A 48 10.77 3.16 6.62
C THR A 48 10.15 4.45 6.12
N ILE A 49 9.33 5.08 6.98
CA ILE A 49 8.72 6.38 6.67
C ILE A 49 9.81 7.42 6.35
N MET A 50 10.91 7.39 7.11
CA MET A 50 12.00 8.35 6.89
C MET A 50 12.69 8.12 5.55
N GLU A 51 12.91 6.87 5.20
CA GLU A 51 13.50 6.52 3.90
C GLU A 51 12.59 6.92 2.75
N LEU A 52 11.30 6.69 2.88
CA LEU A 52 10.33 7.08 1.87
C LEU A 52 10.24 8.61 1.74
N SER A 53 10.29 9.30 2.88
CA SER A 53 10.29 10.75 2.92
C SER A 53 11.46 11.32 2.11
N ASP A 54 12.63 10.76 2.32
CA ASP A 54 13.84 11.18 1.62
C ASP A 54 13.77 10.85 0.12
N LYS A 55 13.33 9.64 -0.19
CA LYS A 55 13.28 9.17 -1.58
C LYS A 55 12.30 9.99 -2.42
N PHE A 56 11.13 10.27 -1.87
CA PHE A 56 10.07 10.96 -2.60
C PHE A 56 10.03 12.48 -2.35
N HIS A 57 10.96 12.98 -1.55
CA HIS A 57 11.07 14.42 -1.23
C HIS A 57 9.77 14.97 -0.64
N LYS A 58 9.19 14.23 0.32
CA LYS A 58 7.97 14.63 1.01
C LYS A 58 8.19 14.53 2.52
N THR A 59 7.36 15.25 3.27
CA THR A 59 7.44 15.18 4.73
C THR A 59 6.97 13.82 5.23
N PRO A 60 7.43 13.37 6.42
CA PRO A 60 6.95 12.10 6.99
C PRO A 60 5.43 12.05 7.16
N SER A 61 4.81 13.18 7.53
CA SER A 61 3.35 13.25 7.65
C SER A 61 2.68 12.98 6.32
N ARG A 62 3.21 13.55 5.26
CA ARG A 62 2.70 13.37 3.91
C ARG A 62 2.85 11.92 3.46
N ILE A 63 3.99 11.30 3.78
CA ILE A 63 4.24 9.90 3.46
C ILE A 63 3.23 9.00 4.19
N SER A 64 2.96 9.26 5.47
CA SER A 64 1.98 8.49 6.22
C SER A 64 0.58 8.61 5.63
N GLN A 65 0.19 9.82 5.22
CA GLN A 65 -1.09 10.05 4.56
C GLN A 65 -1.17 9.31 3.23
N TRP A 66 -0.12 9.40 2.44
CA TRP A 66 -0.05 8.73 1.13
C TRP A 66 -0.17 7.22 1.30
N LYS A 67 0.55 6.66 2.27
CA LYS A 67 0.47 5.23 2.58
C LYS A 67 -0.97 4.80 2.89
N ARG A 68 -1.66 5.59 3.70
CA ARG A 68 -3.06 5.31 4.03
C ARG A 68 -3.93 5.34 2.79
N GLU A 69 -3.76 6.35 1.95
CA GLU A 69 -4.56 6.48 0.72
C GLU A 69 -4.34 5.30 -0.22
N VAL A 70 -3.10 4.90 -0.43
CA VAL A 70 -2.78 3.77 -1.30
C VAL A 70 -3.34 2.48 -0.73
N CYS A 71 -3.19 2.27 0.57
CA CYS A 71 -3.74 1.07 1.23
C CYS A 71 -5.26 1.01 1.12
N GLU A 72 -5.93 2.15 1.23
CA GLU A 72 -7.38 2.19 1.06
C GLU A 72 -7.79 1.81 -0.37
N LYS A 73 -7.07 2.29 -1.36
CA LYS A 73 -7.34 1.93 -2.75
C LYS A 73 -7.20 0.42 -2.97
N ILE A 74 -6.16 -0.18 -2.44
CA ILE A 74 -5.92 -1.62 -2.56
C ILE A 74 -7.04 -2.39 -1.85
N HIS A 75 -7.40 -1.97 -0.65
CA HIS A 75 -8.44 -2.64 0.14
C HIS A 75 -9.79 -2.59 -0.56
N GLN A 76 -10.16 -1.42 -1.08
CA GLN A 76 -11.42 -1.26 -1.80
C GLN A 76 -11.44 -2.10 -3.08
N PHE A 77 -10.34 -2.15 -3.80
CA PHE A 77 -10.23 -2.96 -5.00
C PHE A 77 -10.42 -4.45 -4.69
N ASP A 78 -9.78 -4.93 -3.62
CA ASP A 78 -9.92 -6.32 -3.21
C ASP A 78 -11.35 -6.65 -2.79
N LEU A 79 -11.99 -5.74 -2.05
CA LEU A 79 -13.38 -5.94 -1.63
C LEU A 79 -14.31 -6.01 -2.84
N ALA A 80 -14.11 -5.15 -3.82
CA ALA A 80 -14.91 -5.14 -5.04
C ALA A 80 -14.75 -6.46 -5.81
N ASN A 81 -13.52 -6.96 -5.90
CA ASN A 81 -13.25 -8.23 -6.58
C ASN A 81 -13.88 -9.41 -5.84
N MET A 82 -13.86 -9.37 -4.51
CA MET A 82 -14.50 -10.41 -3.71
C MET A 82 -16.02 -10.39 -3.86
N SER A 83 -16.59 -9.21 -4.06
CA SER A 83 -18.03 -9.03 -4.20
C SER A 83 -18.57 -9.50 -5.54
N THR A 84 -17.74 -9.64 -6.55
CA THR A 84 -18.19 -10.01 -7.90
C THR A 84 -18.31 -11.51 -8.11
N ARG A 85 -18.11 -12.27 -7.10
CA ARG A 85 -18.24 -13.73 -7.18
C ARG A 85 -19.63 -14.22 -6.91
#